data_70737658f94e5c2d5dc970f8bb82f6ff
#
_entry.id   70737658f94e5c2d5dc970f8bb82f6ff
#
_cell.length_a   1.000
_cell.length_b   1.000
_cell.length_c   1.000
_cell.angle_alpha   90.00
_cell.angle_beta   90.00
_cell.angle_gamma   90.00
#
_symmetry.space_group_name_H-M   'P 1'
#
loop_
_entity.id
_entity.type
_entity.pdbx_description
1 polymer ?
#
loop_
_entity_poly.entity_id
_entity_poly.type
_entity_poly.pdbx_seq_one_letter_code
_entity_poly.pdbx_strand_id
1 'polypeptide(L)'
;MSTLVMPDPFSGIESFPLLEMDYFGLTENQLNKLPPKQRLEEMIKIIKHSDDESQRWDSICLCGELYHVLDRGDHDLSNVDSLQMKTHIKDLFRWILKNEKNGVVLHEVCYHIAARNIRELIPDLVTCGVCSDSILGRHEAIESLGLMNAQEVMDEIRKALDDPVRDVRETAEFVLKRLRRYKNETYEGLQII
;
A
#
# COMPACT_ATOMS: atom_id res chain seq x y z
N MET A 1 10.05 7.88 27.36
CA MET A 1 9.02 7.98 26.32
C MET A 1 8.57 6.57 26.02
N SER A 2 7.35 6.22 26.35
CA SER A 2 6.80 4.88 26.12
C SER A 2 6.43 4.80 24.65
N THR A 3 7.14 3.96 23.89
CA THR A 3 6.74 3.58 22.53
C THR A 3 5.42 2.84 22.63
N LEU A 4 4.35 3.46 22.16
CA LEU A 4 3.08 2.77 21.94
C LEU A 4 3.33 1.70 20.87
N VAL A 5 3.50 0.45 21.31
CA VAL A 5 3.47 -0.69 20.40
C VAL A 5 2.01 -0.85 19.98
N MET A 6 1.69 -0.45 18.77
CA MET A 6 0.38 -0.70 18.19
C MET A 6 0.16 -2.22 18.13
N PRO A 7 -1.00 -2.74 18.57
CA PRO A 7 -1.29 -4.15 18.43
C PRO A 7 -1.22 -4.55 16.96
N ASP A 8 -0.65 -5.73 16.67
CA ASP A 8 -0.64 -6.29 15.32
C ASP A 8 -2.10 -6.43 14.85
N PRO A 9 -2.53 -5.72 13.77
CA PRO A 9 -3.90 -5.78 13.30
C PRO A 9 -4.34 -7.19 12.85
N PHE A 10 -3.39 -8.13 12.77
CA PHE A 10 -3.64 -9.52 12.39
C PHE A 10 -3.54 -10.50 13.57
N SER A 11 -3.44 -10.02 14.81
CA SER A 11 -3.33 -10.85 16.01
C SER A 11 -4.55 -11.73 16.32
N GLY A 12 -5.61 -11.65 15.52
CA GLY A 12 -6.81 -12.51 15.63
C GLY A 12 -7.01 -13.44 14.43
N ILE A 13 -6.09 -13.48 13.46
CA ILE A 13 -6.12 -14.47 12.39
C ILE A 13 -5.55 -15.76 12.98
N GLU A 14 -6.43 -16.76 13.18
CA GLU A 14 -6.01 -18.09 13.65
C GLU A 14 -4.89 -18.60 12.75
N SER A 15 -3.74 -18.93 13.36
CA SER A 15 -2.63 -19.57 12.69
C SER A 15 -3.09 -20.95 12.24
N PHE A 16 -3.35 -21.11 10.95
CA PHE A 16 -3.46 -22.45 10.37
C PHE A 16 -2.14 -23.21 10.61
N PRO A 17 -2.19 -24.51 10.93
CA PRO A 17 -0.98 -25.28 11.13
C PRO A 17 -0.10 -25.14 9.88
N LEU A 18 1.06 -24.54 10.06
CA LEU A 18 2.10 -24.48 9.05
C LEU A 18 2.45 -25.94 8.69
N LEU A 19 2.07 -26.37 7.50
CA LEU A 19 2.78 -27.45 6.87
C LEU A 19 4.24 -26.98 6.79
N GLU A 20 5.17 -27.78 7.32
CA GLU A 20 6.62 -27.58 7.18
C GLU A 20 7.00 -27.65 5.70
N MET A 21 6.71 -26.58 4.99
CA MET A 21 7.29 -26.31 3.68
C MET A 21 8.33 -25.24 3.90
N ASP A 22 9.53 -25.46 3.38
CA ASP A 22 10.49 -24.37 3.20
C ASP A 22 9.74 -23.17 2.65
N TYR A 23 9.79 -22.05 3.36
CA TYR A 23 8.88 -20.92 3.17
C TYR A 23 9.21 -20.13 1.91
N PHE A 24 9.24 -20.83 0.78
CA PHE A 24 9.02 -20.25 -0.52
C PHE A 24 7.52 -20.16 -0.69
N GLY A 25 6.98 -18.98 -0.55
CA GLY A 25 5.56 -18.75 -0.66
C GLY A 25 4.99 -19.33 -1.96
N LEU A 26 3.69 -19.47 -2.01
CA LEU A 26 3.03 -19.89 -3.22
C LEU A 26 3.36 -18.91 -4.36
N THR A 27 3.56 -19.44 -5.55
CA THR A 27 3.72 -18.60 -6.74
C THR A 27 2.42 -17.85 -7.04
N GLU A 28 2.50 -16.75 -7.78
CA GLU A 28 1.34 -15.99 -8.25
C GLU A 28 0.24 -16.90 -8.85
N ASN A 29 0.63 -17.84 -9.72
CA ASN A 29 -0.30 -18.80 -10.32
C ASN A 29 -0.97 -19.73 -9.29
N GLN A 30 -0.30 -20.07 -8.22
CA GLN A 30 -0.86 -20.88 -7.14
C GLN A 30 -1.81 -20.05 -6.26
N LEU A 31 -1.40 -18.83 -5.90
CA LEU A 31 -2.22 -17.89 -5.15
C LEU A 31 -3.53 -17.57 -5.89
N ASN A 32 -3.47 -17.35 -7.21
CA ASN A 32 -4.65 -17.04 -8.02
C ASN A 32 -5.67 -18.18 -8.10
N LYS A 33 -5.28 -19.42 -7.79
CA LYS A 33 -6.20 -20.57 -7.71
C LYS A 33 -6.90 -20.70 -6.38
N LEU A 34 -6.45 -19.99 -5.35
CA LEU A 34 -7.06 -20.03 -4.02
C LEU A 34 -8.34 -19.20 -3.97
N PRO A 35 -9.32 -19.61 -3.16
CA PRO A 35 -10.45 -18.76 -2.81
C PRO A 35 -9.96 -17.42 -2.23
N PRO A 36 -10.68 -16.30 -2.45
CA PRO A 36 -10.21 -14.96 -2.10
C PRO A 36 -9.72 -14.80 -0.66
N LYS A 37 -10.42 -15.39 0.32
CA LYS A 37 -10.04 -15.33 1.74
C LYS A 37 -8.72 -16.06 2.01
N GLN A 38 -8.59 -17.29 1.53
CA GLN A 38 -7.35 -18.06 1.68
C GLN A 38 -6.18 -17.42 0.95
N ARG A 39 -6.43 -16.85 -0.24
CA ARG A 39 -5.44 -16.09 -0.99
C ARG A 39 -4.91 -14.92 -0.16
N LEU A 40 -5.79 -14.12 0.43
CA LEU A 40 -5.38 -12.99 1.27
C LEU A 40 -4.56 -13.45 2.49
N GLU A 41 -4.96 -14.52 3.16
CA GLU A 41 -4.23 -15.09 4.29
C GLU A 41 -2.80 -15.52 3.91
N GLU A 42 -2.63 -16.19 2.75
CA GLU A 42 -1.31 -16.58 2.26
C GLU A 42 -0.46 -15.35 1.83
N MET A 43 -1.04 -14.38 1.15
CA MET A 43 -0.33 -13.14 0.80
C MET A 43 0.16 -12.39 2.04
N ILE A 44 -0.65 -12.31 3.10
CA ILE A 44 -0.25 -11.70 4.38
C ILE A 44 0.95 -12.44 4.98
N LYS A 45 0.96 -13.79 4.96
CA LYS A 45 2.08 -14.59 5.46
C LYS A 45 3.36 -14.32 4.66
N ILE A 46 3.27 -14.34 3.33
CA ILE A 46 4.42 -14.05 2.45
C ILE A 46 4.98 -12.66 2.76
N ILE A 47 4.14 -11.64 2.76
CA ILE A 47 4.56 -10.25 3.00
C ILE A 47 5.24 -10.09 4.37
N LYS A 48 4.77 -10.79 5.40
CA LYS A 48 5.32 -10.66 6.75
C LYS A 48 6.56 -11.50 7.03
N HIS A 49 6.73 -12.61 6.33
CA HIS A 49 7.70 -13.63 6.74
C HIS A 49 8.66 -14.07 5.62
N SER A 50 8.40 -13.75 4.35
CA SER A 50 9.35 -14.09 3.28
C SER A 50 10.56 -13.15 3.31
N ASP A 51 11.76 -13.73 3.26
CA ASP A 51 13.01 -12.99 3.07
C ASP A 51 13.18 -12.55 1.60
N ASP A 52 12.44 -13.15 0.67
CA ASP A 52 12.47 -12.82 -0.75
C ASP A 52 11.58 -11.59 -1.04
N GLU A 53 12.21 -10.47 -1.32
CA GLU A 53 11.52 -9.22 -1.66
C GLU A 53 10.66 -9.32 -2.93
N SER A 54 11.02 -10.17 -3.88
CA SER A 54 10.22 -10.37 -5.09
C SER A 54 8.90 -11.06 -4.80
N GLN A 55 8.88 -12.02 -3.87
CA GLN A 55 7.64 -12.67 -3.42
C GLN A 55 6.75 -11.68 -2.65
N ARG A 56 7.36 -10.80 -1.83
CA ARG A 56 6.59 -9.74 -1.14
C ARG A 56 5.99 -8.77 -2.15
N TRP A 57 6.75 -8.41 -3.19
CA TRP A 57 6.30 -7.56 -4.28
C TRP A 57 5.11 -8.18 -5.03
N ASP A 58 5.23 -9.44 -5.50
CA ASP A 58 4.13 -10.18 -6.15
C ASP A 58 2.87 -10.19 -5.30
N SER A 59 3.03 -10.45 -3.99
CA SER A 59 1.90 -10.52 -3.06
C SER A 59 1.22 -9.16 -2.85
N ILE A 60 1.95 -8.04 -2.92
CA ILE A 60 1.38 -6.69 -2.87
C ILE A 60 0.57 -6.40 -4.13
N CYS A 61 1.09 -6.74 -5.31
CA CYS A 61 0.36 -6.61 -6.58
C CYS A 61 -0.99 -7.34 -6.50
N LEU A 62 -0.96 -8.60 -6.07
CA LEU A 62 -2.17 -9.41 -5.93
C LEU A 62 -3.14 -8.88 -4.86
N CYS A 63 -2.63 -8.29 -3.77
CA CYS A 63 -3.48 -7.59 -2.80
C CYS A 63 -4.17 -6.37 -3.41
N GLY A 64 -3.46 -5.59 -4.22
CA GLY A 64 -4.02 -4.45 -4.94
C GLY A 64 -5.10 -4.87 -5.95
N GLU A 65 -4.87 -5.95 -6.70
CA GLU A 65 -5.88 -6.51 -7.61
C GLU A 65 -7.10 -7.03 -6.86
N LEU A 66 -6.87 -7.78 -5.78
CA LEU A 66 -7.97 -8.27 -4.94
C LEU A 66 -8.80 -7.13 -4.37
N TYR A 67 -8.16 -6.06 -3.89
CA TYR A 67 -8.87 -4.86 -3.42
C TYR A 67 -9.76 -4.28 -4.51
N HIS A 68 -9.27 -4.19 -5.74
CA HIS A 68 -10.03 -3.67 -6.87
C HIS A 68 -11.26 -4.51 -7.18
N VAL A 69 -11.11 -5.84 -7.22
CA VAL A 69 -12.23 -6.79 -7.44
C VAL A 69 -13.28 -6.64 -6.34
N LEU A 70 -12.83 -6.54 -5.07
CA LEU A 70 -13.72 -6.34 -3.93
C LEU A 70 -14.46 -4.99 -3.97
N ASP A 71 -13.79 -3.95 -4.45
CA ASP A 71 -14.35 -2.59 -4.52
C ASP A 71 -15.41 -2.46 -5.63
N ARG A 72 -15.18 -3.13 -6.75
CA ARG A 72 -16.17 -3.18 -7.86
C ARG A 72 -17.36 -4.10 -7.60
N GLY A 73 -17.28 -4.98 -6.62
CA GLY A 73 -18.31 -5.98 -6.35
C GLY A 73 -18.32 -7.14 -7.35
N ASP A 74 -17.25 -7.34 -8.10
CA ASP A 74 -17.10 -8.41 -9.10
C ASP A 74 -16.74 -9.75 -8.42
N HIS A 75 -17.55 -10.18 -7.43
CA HIS A 75 -17.30 -11.38 -6.62
C HIS A 75 -18.58 -11.93 -6.01
N ASP A 76 -18.55 -13.21 -5.61
CA ASP A 76 -19.68 -13.91 -4.96
C ASP A 76 -19.64 -13.84 -3.41
N LEU A 77 -18.80 -12.99 -2.83
CA LEU A 77 -18.68 -12.83 -1.38
C LEU A 77 -19.84 -12.02 -0.81
N SER A 78 -20.16 -12.25 0.45
CA SER A 78 -21.08 -11.37 1.18
C SER A 78 -20.50 -9.96 1.31
N ASN A 79 -21.36 -8.94 1.44
CA ASN A 79 -20.93 -7.57 1.67
C ASN A 79 -20.06 -7.43 2.95
N VAL A 80 -20.36 -8.23 3.96
CA VAL A 80 -19.59 -8.25 5.22
C VAL A 80 -18.18 -8.79 5.00
N ASP A 81 -18.06 -9.93 4.31
CA ASP A 81 -16.75 -10.52 4.02
C ASP A 81 -15.90 -9.61 3.13
N SER A 82 -16.50 -9.03 2.08
CA SER A 82 -15.84 -8.09 1.19
C SER A 82 -15.31 -6.87 1.96
N LEU A 83 -16.14 -6.27 2.81
CA LEU A 83 -15.72 -5.12 3.62
C LEU A 83 -14.59 -5.49 4.60
N GLN A 84 -14.66 -6.64 5.24
CA GLN A 84 -13.63 -7.13 6.15
C GLN A 84 -12.30 -7.35 5.40
N MET A 85 -12.34 -7.98 4.24
CA MET A 85 -11.14 -8.20 3.43
C MET A 85 -10.52 -6.88 2.96
N LYS A 86 -11.32 -5.91 2.49
CA LYS A 86 -10.80 -4.57 2.15
C LYS A 86 -10.13 -3.89 3.34
N THR A 87 -10.70 -4.05 4.53
CA THR A 87 -10.11 -3.51 5.76
C THR A 87 -8.76 -4.16 6.06
N HIS A 88 -8.66 -5.51 5.96
CA HIS A 88 -7.41 -6.23 6.15
C HIS A 88 -6.33 -5.80 5.15
N ILE A 89 -6.68 -5.60 3.87
CA ILE A 89 -5.71 -5.12 2.87
C ILE A 89 -5.23 -3.70 3.21
N LYS A 90 -6.11 -2.79 3.63
CA LYS A 90 -5.71 -1.45 4.06
C LYS A 90 -4.76 -1.49 5.26
N ASP A 91 -5.05 -2.32 6.25
CA ASP A 91 -4.22 -2.48 7.43
C ASP A 91 -2.86 -3.11 7.09
N LEU A 92 -2.84 -4.07 6.15
CA LEU A 92 -1.61 -4.65 5.63
C LEU A 92 -0.76 -3.59 4.92
N PHE A 93 -1.32 -2.78 4.04
CA PHE A 93 -0.61 -1.71 3.35
C PHE A 93 -0.03 -0.68 4.33
N ARG A 94 -0.79 -0.30 5.37
CA ARG A 94 -0.31 0.54 6.46
C ARG A 94 0.87 -0.09 7.19
N TRP A 95 0.80 -1.40 7.45
CA TRP A 95 1.87 -2.15 8.09
C TRP A 95 3.14 -2.17 7.21
N ILE A 96 3.00 -2.40 5.89
CA ILE A 96 4.13 -2.40 4.94
C ILE A 96 4.80 -1.03 4.93
N LEU A 97 4.05 0.06 4.78
CA LEU A 97 4.62 1.43 4.77
C LEU A 97 5.47 1.74 6.02
N LYS A 98 5.17 1.07 7.15
CA LYS A 98 5.89 1.24 8.41
C LYS A 98 7.11 0.34 8.57
N ASN A 99 7.07 -0.88 8.05
CA ASN A 99 7.99 -1.95 8.42
C ASN A 99 8.90 -2.41 7.28
N GLU A 100 8.49 -2.22 6.03
CA GLU A 100 9.26 -2.62 4.86
C GLU A 100 10.51 -1.73 4.71
N LYS A 101 11.62 -2.36 4.31
CA LYS A 101 12.91 -1.69 4.09
C LYS A 101 13.33 -1.68 2.62
N ASN A 102 12.84 -2.63 1.84
CA ASN A 102 13.15 -2.68 0.42
C ASN A 102 12.38 -1.56 -0.32
N GLY A 103 13.13 -0.71 -1.03
CA GLY A 103 12.56 0.46 -1.71
C GLY A 103 11.62 0.08 -2.86
N VAL A 104 11.86 -1.04 -3.55
CA VAL A 104 11.02 -1.51 -4.66
C VAL A 104 9.67 -2.01 -4.12
N VAL A 105 9.69 -2.71 -3.00
CA VAL A 105 8.47 -3.18 -2.32
C VAL A 105 7.66 -2.00 -1.77
N LEU A 106 8.32 -0.97 -1.20
CA LEU A 106 7.67 0.28 -0.78
C LEU A 106 7.06 1.05 -1.96
N HIS A 107 7.77 1.12 -3.08
CA HIS A 107 7.26 1.72 -4.31
C HIS A 107 5.94 1.07 -4.70
N GLU A 108 5.89 -0.25 -4.75
CA GLU A 108 4.71 -0.99 -5.20
C GLU A 108 3.50 -0.76 -4.31
N VAL A 109 3.67 -0.77 -2.99
CA VAL A 109 2.54 -0.51 -2.08
C VAL A 109 2.01 0.93 -2.22
N CYS A 110 2.88 1.93 -2.38
CA CYS A 110 2.48 3.32 -2.61
C CYS A 110 1.68 3.43 -3.92
N TYR A 111 2.19 2.82 -4.99
CA TYR A 111 1.51 2.76 -6.28
C TYR A 111 0.10 2.16 -6.16
N HIS A 112 -0.04 0.99 -5.51
CA HIS A 112 -1.35 0.34 -5.36
C HIS A 112 -2.33 1.15 -4.51
N ILE A 113 -1.86 1.86 -3.48
CA ILE A 113 -2.70 2.77 -2.70
C ILE A 113 -3.25 3.88 -3.61
N ALA A 114 -2.41 4.47 -4.45
CA ALA A 114 -2.82 5.52 -5.37
C ALA A 114 -3.72 4.99 -6.49
N ALA A 115 -3.34 3.89 -7.13
CA ALA A 115 -4.07 3.26 -8.23
C ALA A 115 -5.49 2.83 -7.84
N ARG A 116 -5.71 2.49 -6.57
CA ARG A 116 -7.03 2.13 -6.00
C ARG A 116 -7.68 3.27 -5.24
N ASN A 117 -7.06 4.45 -5.23
CA ASN A 117 -7.51 5.67 -4.56
C ASN A 117 -7.93 5.42 -3.10
N ILE A 118 -7.11 4.67 -2.35
CA ILE A 118 -7.39 4.32 -0.95
C ILE A 118 -7.09 5.52 -0.06
N ARG A 119 -8.01 6.49 -0.04
CA ARG A 119 -7.81 7.80 0.60
C ARG A 119 -7.56 7.73 2.11
N GLU A 120 -8.04 6.69 2.78
CA GLU A 120 -7.80 6.47 4.20
C GLU A 120 -6.31 6.26 4.55
N LEU A 121 -5.47 5.95 3.54
CA LEU A 121 -4.02 5.78 3.71
C LEU A 121 -3.19 7.02 3.33
N ILE A 122 -3.82 8.15 2.98
CA ILE A 122 -3.12 9.41 2.72
C ILE A 122 -2.19 9.82 3.88
N PRO A 123 -2.60 9.75 5.17
CA PRO A 123 -1.68 10.08 6.28
C PRO A 123 -0.46 9.15 6.37
N ASP A 124 -0.62 7.88 6.00
CA ASP A 124 0.47 6.90 6.00
C ASP A 124 1.43 7.16 4.82
N LEU A 125 0.92 7.52 3.63
CA LEU A 125 1.72 7.97 2.49
C LEU A 125 2.51 9.26 2.82
N VAL A 126 1.89 10.24 3.49
CA VAL A 126 2.59 11.44 3.95
C VAL A 126 3.77 11.07 4.86
N THR A 127 3.54 10.17 5.81
CA THR A 127 4.59 9.71 6.72
C THR A 127 5.72 9.01 5.94
N CYS A 128 5.40 8.14 5.00
CA CYS A 128 6.37 7.48 4.14
C CYS A 128 7.15 8.51 3.30
N GLY A 129 6.47 9.45 2.66
CA GLY A 129 7.07 10.46 1.78
C GLY A 129 8.02 11.45 2.47
N VAL A 130 7.89 11.62 3.79
CA VAL A 130 8.70 12.58 4.56
C VAL A 130 9.72 11.89 5.47
N CYS A 131 9.42 10.69 5.97
CA CYS A 131 10.17 10.05 7.06
C CYS A 131 10.82 8.70 6.69
N SER A 132 10.50 8.09 5.54
CA SER A 132 11.10 6.80 5.18
C SER A 132 12.60 6.93 4.93
N ASP A 133 13.37 5.92 5.35
CA ASP A 133 14.79 5.81 5.01
C ASP A 133 15.01 5.50 3.51
N SER A 134 14.01 4.93 2.86
CA SER A 134 14.06 4.59 1.43
C SER A 134 13.82 5.82 0.56
N ILE A 135 14.80 6.16 -0.27
CA ILE A 135 14.67 7.23 -1.27
C ILE A 135 13.53 6.95 -2.24
N LEU A 136 13.48 5.72 -2.76
CA LEU A 136 12.44 5.30 -3.71
C LEU A 136 11.06 5.29 -3.04
N GLY A 137 10.98 4.85 -1.77
CA GLY A 137 9.73 4.92 -0.99
C GLY A 137 9.25 6.36 -0.79
N ARG A 138 10.15 7.32 -0.47
CA ARG A 138 9.76 8.75 -0.34
C ARG A 138 9.29 9.33 -1.65
N HIS A 139 10.03 9.08 -2.74
CA HIS A 139 9.66 9.53 -4.08
C HIS A 139 8.26 9.05 -4.46
N GLU A 140 8.02 7.74 -4.39
CA GLU A 140 6.76 7.14 -4.83
C GLU A 140 5.58 7.54 -3.94
N ALA A 141 5.79 7.66 -2.63
CA ALA A 141 4.74 8.11 -1.73
C ALA A 141 4.28 9.54 -2.06
N ILE A 142 5.21 10.44 -2.38
CA ILE A 142 4.89 11.82 -2.79
C ILE A 142 4.18 11.82 -4.15
N GLU A 143 4.66 11.03 -5.12
CA GLU A 143 4.02 10.90 -6.43
C GLU A 143 2.61 10.36 -6.30
N SER A 144 2.41 9.33 -5.49
CA SER A 144 1.11 8.73 -5.15
C SER A 144 0.13 9.77 -4.60
N LEU A 145 0.57 10.65 -3.69
CA LEU A 145 -0.26 11.76 -3.20
C LEU A 145 -0.67 12.72 -4.33
N GLY A 146 0.22 12.95 -5.27
CA GLY A 146 -0.07 13.71 -6.49
C GLY A 146 -1.10 13.02 -7.38
N LEU A 147 -0.97 11.71 -7.60
CA LEU A 147 -1.90 10.90 -8.38
C LEU A 147 -3.30 10.87 -7.76
N MET A 148 -3.39 10.78 -6.44
CA MET A 148 -4.65 10.81 -5.68
C MET A 148 -5.28 12.21 -5.59
N ASN A 149 -4.66 13.23 -6.13
CA ASN A 149 -5.06 14.63 -5.95
C ASN A 149 -5.28 15.01 -4.48
N ALA A 150 -4.34 14.63 -3.63
CA ALA A 150 -4.40 14.83 -2.17
C ALA A 150 -4.10 16.29 -1.79
N GLN A 151 -5.01 17.21 -2.15
CA GLN A 151 -4.83 18.65 -1.92
C GLN A 151 -4.80 19.02 -0.43
N GLU A 152 -5.47 18.23 0.39
CA GLU A 152 -5.56 18.38 1.85
C GLU A 152 -4.21 18.26 2.57
N VAL A 153 -3.20 17.66 1.93
CA VAL A 153 -1.86 17.44 2.52
C VAL A 153 -0.74 18.20 1.79
N MET A 154 -1.08 19.24 1.04
CA MET A 154 -0.09 20.04 0.32
C MET A 154 0.98 20.68 1.24
N ASP A 155 0.63 21.01 2.48
CA ASP A 155 1.57 21.60 3.44
C ASP A 155 2.58 20.56 3.94
N GLU A 156 2.16 19.33 4.06
CA GLU A 156 3.02 18.20 4.40
C GLU A 156 3.98 17.87 3.23
N ILE A 157 3.48 17.84 2.00
CA ILE A 157 4.30 17.61 0.80
C ILE A 157 5.38 18.70 0.66
N ARG A 158 5.12 19.96 1.07
CA ARG A 158 6.13 21.02 1.04
C ARG A 158 7.38 20.70 1.86
N LYS A 159 7.28 19.89 2.91
CA LYS A 159 8.44 19.48 3.70
C LYS A 159 9.46 18.69 2.88
N ALA A 160 9.01 17.98 1.85
CA ALA A 160 9.88 17.24 0.95
C ALA A 160 10.66 18.12 -0.04
N LEU A 161 10.37 19.43 -0.13
CA LEU A 161 11.23 20.38 -0.86
C LEU A 161 12.61 20.57 -0.21
N ASP A 162 12.74 20.23 1.06
CA ASP A 162 14.00 20.27 1.82
C ASP A 162 14.65 18.89 1.94
N ASP A 163 14.17 17.87 1.22
CA ASP A 163 14.76 16.52 1.23
C ASP A 163 16.22 16.57 0.77
N PRO A 164 17.15 15.84 1.43
CA PRO A 164 18.54 15.80 1.01
C PRO A 164 18.73 15.27 -0.41
N VAL A 165 17.82 14.44 -0.90
CA VAL A 165 17.89 13.82 -2.22
C VAL A 165 17.16 14.67 -3.25
N ARG A 166 17.87 14.98 -4.34
CA ARG A 166 17.36 15.85 -5.42
C ARG A 166 16.08 15.29 -6.05
N ASP A 167 16.05 14.01 -6.36
CA ASP A 167 14.91 13.37 -7.05
C ASP A 167 13.62 13.50 -6.23
N VAL A 168 13.71 13.37 -4.89
CA VAL A 168 12.57 13.56 -3.99
C VAL A 168 12.08 15.01 -4.01
N ARG A 169 13.01 15.99 -3.99
CA ARG A 169 12.65 17.42 -4.08
C ARG A 169 11.95 17.74 -5.41
N GLU A 170 12.49 17.24 -6.53
CA GLU A 170 11.92 17.47 -7.87
C GLU A 170 10.53 16.85 -7.98
N THR A 171 10.31 15.67 -7.40
CA THR A 171 8.99 15.04 -7.30
C THR A 171 8.01 15.89 -6.49
N ALA A 172 8.44 16.41 -5.35
CA ALA A 172 7.61 17.28 -4.51
C ALA A 172 7.23 18.58 -5.26
N GLU A 173 8.19 19.21 -5.96
CA GLU A 173 7.89 20.38 -6.80
C GLU A 173 6.86 20.07 -7.90
N PHE A 174 7.05 18.97 -8.60
CA PHE A 174 6.16 18.52 -9.67
C PHE A 174 4.74 18.29 -9.11
N VAL A 175 4.62 17.52 -8.03
CA VAL A 175 3.34 17.20 -7.39
C VAL A 175 2.64 18.47 -6.90
N LEU A 176 3.34 19.37 -6.22
CA LEU A 176 2.76 20.64 -5.77
C LEU A 176 2.28 21.53 -6.93
N LYS A 177 3.00 21.55 -8.07
CA LYS A 177 2.56 22.24 -9.29
C LYS A 177 1.28 21.59 -9.85
N ARG A 178 1.25 20.25 -9.89
CA ARG A 178 0.06 19.48 -10.33
C ARG A 178 -1.14 19.79 -9.46
N LEU A 179 -1.03 19.64 -8.13
CA LEU A 179 -2.13 19.86 -7.19
C LEU A 179 -2.69 21.29 -7.25
N ARG A 180 -1.85 22.30 -7.46
CA ARG A 180 -2.30 23.69 -7.63
C ARG A 180 -3.18 23.88 -8.87
N ARG A 181 -2.90 23.16 -9.97
CA ARG A 181 -3.72 23.24 -11.19
C ARG A 181 -5.13 22.69 -10.97
N TYR A 182 -5.24 21.64 -10.15
CA TYR A 182 -6.52 20.99 -9.88
C TYR A 182 -7.28 21.56 -8.66
N LYS A 183 -6.78 22.62 -8.04
CA LYS A 183 -7.34 23.17 -6.80
C LYS A 183 -8.83 23.54 -6.88
N ASN A 184 -9.34 23.83 -8.05
CA ASN A 184 -10.73 24.25 -8.28
C ASN A 184 -11.50 23.26 -9.17
N GLU A 185 -10.98 22.08 -9.43
CA GLU A 185 -11.60 21.08 -10.29
C GLU A 185 -12.10 19.90 -9.46
N THR A 186 -13.26 19.37 -9.84
CA THR A 186 -13.73 18.11 -9.30
C THR A 186 -12.88 16.99 -9.90
N TYR A 187 -12.13 16.27 -9.06
CA TYR A 187 -11.28 15.18 -9.51
C TYR A 187 -12.01 13.85 -9.38
N GLU A 188 -12.24 13.18 -10.48
CA GLU A 188 -12.95 11.88 -10.52
C GLU A 188 -12.03 10.67 -10.28
N GLY A 189 -10.75 10.91 -10.01
CA GLY A 189 -9.74 9.87 -9.84
C GLY A 189 -9.01 9.53 -11.16
N LEU A 190 -7.89 8.83 -11.05
CA LEU A 190 -7.27 8.18 -12.21
C LEU A 190 -8.11 6.95 -12.55
N GLN A 191 -8.72 6.95 -13.73
CA GLN A 191 -9.27 5.73 -14.30
C GLN A 191 -8.09 4.92 -14.85
N ILE A 192 -7.44 4.15 -13.96
CA ILE A 192 -6.48 3.15 -14.39
C ILE A 192 -7.31 1.95 -14.85
N ILE A 193 -7.32 1.75 -16.14
CA ILE A 193 -7.98 0.65 -16.84
C ILE A 193 -7.24 -0.64 -16.54
#